data_90dbda4ab42b236a3462bcc17e3f4d8b
#
_entry.id   90dbda4ab42b236a3462bcc17e3f4d8b
#
_cell.length_a   1.000
_cell.length_b   1.000
_cell.length_c   1.000
_cell.angle_alpha   90.00
_cell.angle_beta   90.00
_cell.angle_gamma   90.00
#
_symmetry.space_group_name_H-M   'P 1'
#
loop_
_entity.id
_entity.type
_entity.pdbx_description
1 polymer ?
#
loop_
_entity_poly.entity_id
_entity_poly.type
_entity_poly.pdbx_seq_one_letter_code
_entity_poly.pdbx_strand_id
1 'polypeptide(L)'
;MTAQHDPAAPHDPAGQHDPAAGHRPVGMVGTGNMGGRMTRRMVEAGHAVLAVDADAARIPACGARPANSLAELAERCDVIMLSLPDSPVIEAVIRNPGGLLEHARDGQVIVDLSTANPASTRALHDELAGRGVRYLDAGISGGAAGAEQGTLTLMVGGDETALAQVKPLLDTFSAHVHHMGGSGTGHVTKVLNNFLNGVTLAATAEVMVAGKKAGLDLAQLLDVINTSTGVSFASLNRFPHIIKGDYLEGGLTGRLMAKDVRLYLDLAEELGVVTLVGPGTLAAFQVSNALGYGTMISNRVVDAVGDLAGGIRVPEPGQEPEHEQED
;
A
#
# COMPACT_ATOMS: atom_id res chain seq x y z
N MET A 1 37.47 39.99 -52.00
CA MET A 1 37.45 38.59 -51.52
C MET A 1 36.91 38.63 -50.13
N THR A 2 35.61 38.45 -49.99
CA THR A 2 34.84 38.49 -48.74
C THR A 2 34.62 37.06 -48.26
N ALA A 3 35.16 36.73 -47.08
CA ALA A 3 34.93 35.42 -46.43
C ALA A 3 33.54 35.41 -45.81
N GLN A 4 32.72 34.44 -46.22
CA GLN A 4 31.43 34.15 -45.64
C GLN A 4 31.61 33.46 -44.27
N HIS A 5 30.92 33.98 -43.26
CA HIS A 5 30.80 33.40 -41.94
C HIS A 5 29.62 32.39 -41.96
N ASP A 6 29.90 31.12 -41.65
CA ASP A 6 28.93 30.05 -41.49
C ASP A 6 28.32 30.14 -40.11
N PRO A 7 26.99 30.10 -39.91
CA PRO A 7 26.40 30.14 -38.56
C PRO A 7 26.47 28.76 -37.90
N ALA A 8 27.02 28.76 -36.70
CA ALA A 8 27.11 27.59 -35.81
C ALA A 8 25.75 26.93 -35.56
N ALA A 9 25.72 25.61 -35.63
CA ALA A 9 24.59 24.76 -35.30
C ALA A 9 24.17 24.93 -33.82
N PRO A 10 22.90 24.78 -33.50
CA PRO A 10 22.43 24.95 -32.11
C PRO A 10 22.96 23.84 -31.22
N HIS A 11 23.54 24.22 -30.10
CA HIS A 11 23.91 23.35 -29.00
C HIS A 11 22.66 22.69 -28.41
N ASP A 12 22.62 21.35 -28.43
CA ASP A 12 21.66 20.52 -27.72
C ASP A 12 22.02 20.47 -26.22
N PRO A 13 21.18 20.99 -25.29
CA PRO A 13 21.49 20.99 -23.86
C PRO A 13 21.09 19.70 -23.13
N ALA A 14 20.86 18.58 -23.83
CA ALA A 14 20.37 17.33 -23.23
C ALA A 14 21.47 16.28 -22.95
N GLY A 15 22.70 16.71 -22.73
CA GLY A 15 23.78 15.86 -22.21
C GLY A 15 23.83 15.83 -20.67
N GLN A 16 22.73 15.48 -20.00
CA GLN A 16 22.81 15.17 -18.56
C GLN A 16 23.44 13.80 -18.38
N HIS A 17 24.66 13.79 -17.85
CA HIS A 17 25.35 12.59 -17.39
C HIS A 17 24.42 11.77 -16.49
N ASP A 18 24.13 10.53 -16.88
CA ASP A 18 23.47 9.51 -16.08
C ASP A 18 24.52 8.95 -15.08
N PRO A 19 24.43 9.23 -13.76
CA PRO A 19 25.43 8.78 -12.80
C PRO A 19 25.40 7.28 -12.53
N ALA A 20 24.47 6.53 -13.15
CA ALA A 20 24.32 5.08 -13.01
C ALA A 20 24.69 4.34 -14.31
N ALA A 21 25.83 4.68 -14.95
CA ALA A 21 26.33 3.94 -16.09
C ALA A 21 26.68 2.49 -15.69
N GLY A 22 25.68 1.59 -15.72
CA GLY A 22 25.87 0.16 -15.46
C GLY A 22 24.65 -0.59 -14.96
N HIS A 23 23.65 0.05 -14.34
CA HIS A 23 22.48 -0.65 -13.82
C HIS A 23 21.20 -0.26 -14.59
N ARG A 24 20.41 -1.26 -14.97
CA ARG A 24 19.11 -1.03 -15.57
C ARG A 24 18.18 -0.33 -14.57
N PRO A 25 17.27 0.55 -15.03
CA PRO A 25 16.31 1.20 -14.15
C PRO A 25 15.38 0.18 -13.48
N VAL A 26 14.81 0.54 -12.33
CA VAL A 26 13.73 -0.19 -11.70
C VAL A 26 12.41 0.26 -12.31
N GLY A 27 11.53 -0.67 -12.64
CA GLY A 27 10.17 -0.39 -13.09
C GLY A 27 9.23 -0.21 -11.90
N MET A 28 8.31 0.76 -11.97
CA MET A 28 7.22 0.92 -11.01
C MET A 28 5.90 1.06 -11.74
N VAL A 29 4.91 0.25 -11.35
CA VAL A 29 3.52 0.38 -11.82
C VAL A 29 2.65 0.79 -10.64
N GLY A 30 2.08 1.99 -10.73
CA GLY A 30 1.33 2.60 -9.65
C GLY A 30 2.19 3.47 -8.72
N THR A 31 2.06 4.79 -8.88
CA THR A 31 2.74 5.83 -8.08
C THR A 31 1.77 6.58 -7.17
N GLY A 32 0.70 5.90 -6.75
CA GLY A 32 -0.27 6.44 -5.79
C GLY A 32 0.31 6.66 -4.39
N ASN A 33 -0.56 6.66 -3.38
CA ASN A 33 -0.19 7.00 -2.00
C ASN A 33 0.99 6.19 -1.44
N MET A 34 1.05 4.88 -1.71
CA MET A 34 2.15 4.02 -1.25
C MET A 34 3.28 3.96 -2.29
N GLY A 35 2.95 3.64 -3.55
CA GLY A 35 3.94 3.47 -4.61
C GLY A 35 4.79 4.71 -4.85
N GLY A 36 4.20 5.91 -4.82
CA GLY A 36 4.93 7.17 -4.98
C GLY A 36 5.96 7.40 -3.86
N ARG A 37 5.62 7.09 -2.60
CA ARG A 37 6.56 7.22 -1.47
C ARG A 37 7.70 6.22 -1.55
N MET A 38 7.40 4.96 -1.83
CA MET A 38 8.43 3.92 -2.03
C MET A 38 9.33 4.27 -3.22
N THR A 39 8.76 4.78 -4.31
CA THR A 39 9.53 5.26 -5.47
C THR A 39 10.48 6.40 -5.08
N ARG A 40 10.01 7.40 -4.33
CA ARG A 40 10.85 8.50 -3.86
C ARG A 40 12.05 7.98 -3.05
N ARG A 41 11.83 7.05 -2.14
CA ARG A 41 12.90 6.43 -1.35
C ARG A 41 13.95 5.72 -2.22
N MET A 42 13.51 4.99 -3.25
CA MET A 42 14.45 4.37 -4.21
C MET A 42 15.25 5.42 -4.99
N VAL A 43 14.61 6.50 -5.45
CA VAL A 43 15.28 7.60 -6.16
C VAL A 43 16.27 8.31 -5.24
N GLU A 44 15.91 8.61 -3.99
CA GLU A 44 16.80 9.20 -3.00
C GLU A 44 18.01 8.30 -2.67
N ALA A 45 17.83 6.99 -2.75
CA ALA A 45 18.91 6.01 -2.61
C ALA A 45 19.78 5.87 -3.88
N GLY A 46 19.51 6.66 -4.96
CA GLY A 46 20.31 6.72 -6.17
C GLY A 46 19.86 5.77 -7.29
N HIS A 47 18.71 5.09 -7.14
CA HIS A 47 18.19 4.24 -8.21
C HIS A 47 17.45 5.05 -9.28
N ALA A 48 17.73 4.76 -10.56
CA ALA A 48 16.90 5.27 -11.65
C ALA A 48 15.59 4.48 -11.68
N VAL A 49 14.43 5.19 -11.65
CA VAL A 49 13.11 4.57 -11.69
C VAL A 49 12.34 5.02 -12.93
N LEU A 50 11.80 4.07 -13.68
CA LEU A 50 10.81 4.27 -14.74
C LEU A 50 9.43 3.89 -14.19
N ALA A 51 8.41 4.70 -14.45
CA ALA A 51 7.09 4.42 -13.90
C ALA A 51 5.98 4.53 -14.94
N VAL A 52 4.91 3.74 -14.67
CA VAL A 52 3.60 3.84 -15.34
C VAL A 52 2.55 4.02 -14.25
N ASP A 53 1.65 4.99 -14.42
CA ASP A 53 0.48 5.20 -13.58
C ASP A 53 -0.70 5.61 -14.44
N ALA A 54 -1.93 5.29 -14.05
CA ALA A 54 -3.15 5.74 -14.72
C ALA A 54 -3.27 7.28 -14.70
N ASP A 55 -2.73 7.92 -13.67
CA ASP A 55 -2.57 9.36 -13.56
C ASP A 55 -1.08 9.72 -13.72
N ALA A 56 -0.67 9.96 -14.95
CA ALA A 56 0.72 10.25 -15.29
C ALA A 56 1.30 11.49 -14.58
N ALA A 57 0.44 12.41 -14.09
CA ALA A 57 0.88 13.59 -13.35
C ALA A 57 1.53 13.25 -11.99
N ARG A 58 1.26 12.06 -11.45
CA ARG A 58 1.86 11.59 -10.19
C ARG A 58 3.31 11.18 -10.31
N ILE A 59 3.74 10.77 -11.51
CA ILE A 59 5.07 10.16 -11.71
C ILE A 59 6.20 11.15 -11.40
N PRO A 60 6.22 12.39 -11.93
CA PRO A 60 7.30 13.33 -11.63
C PRO A 60 7.37 13.72 -10.14
N ALA A 61 6.24 13.73 -9.45
CA ALA A 61 6.17 14.10 -8.03
C ALA A 61 6.94 13.16 -7.10
N CYS A 62 7.20 11.91 -7.53
CA CYS A 62 8.01 10.96 -6.77
C CYS A 62 9.45 10.80 -7.31
N GLY A 63 9.88 11.65 -8.27
CA GLY A 63 11.22 11.65 -8.86
C GLY A 63 11.46 10.57 -9.92
N ALA A 64 10.43 9.78 -10.28
CA ALA A 64 10.54 8.81 -11.36
C ALA A 64 10.45 9.48 -12.75
N ARG A 65 10.97 8.79 -13.76
CA ARG A 65 10.74 9.15 -15.17
C ARG A 65 9.53 8.37 -15.70
N PRO A 66 8.63 8.99 -16.47
CA PRO A 66 7.53 8.27 -17.08
C PRO A 66 8.02 7.30 -18.14
N ALA A 67 7.46 6.09 -18.16
CA ALA A 67 7.54 5.16 -19.27
C ALA A 67 6.25 5.28 -20.12
N ASN A 68 6.38 5.05 -21.42
CA ASN A 68 5.26 5.19 -22.36
C ASN A 68 4.28 4.00 -22.29
N SER A 69 4.74 2.85 -21.79
CA SER A 69 3.93 1.63 -21.72
C SER A 69 4.52 0.59 -20.76
N LEU A 70 3.73 -0.44 -20.43
CA LEU A 70 4.20 -1.63 -19.70
C LEU A 70 5.24 -2.40 -20.52
N ALA A 71 5.14 -2.39 -21.85
CA ALA A 71 6.14 -2.98 -22.75
C ALA A 71 7.51 -2.32 -22.58
N GLU A 72 7.57 -0.99 -22.50
CA GLU A 72 8.82 -0.27 -22.23
C GLU A 72 9.42 -0.65 -20.87
N LEU A 73 8.60 -0.80 -19.82
CA LEU A 73 9.09 -1.29 -18.53
C LEU A 73 9.68 -2.69 -18.66
N ALA A 74 8.96 -3.61 -19.31
CA ALA A 74 9.43 -4.98 -19.50
C ALA A 74 10.72 -5.05 -20.35
N GLU A 75 10.90 -4.18 -21.33
CA GLU A 75 12.11 -4.11 -22.14
C GLU A 75 13.31 -3.55 -21.37
N ARG A 76 13.11 -2.52 -20.54
CA ARG A 76 14.19 -1.72 -19.95
C ARG A 76 14.55 -2.10 -18.53
N CYS A 77 13.65 -2.75 -17.78
CA CYS A 77 13.81 -3.04 -16.36
C CYS A 77 14.01 -4.53 -16.12
N ASP A 78 14.93 -4.91 -15.24
CA ASP A 78 15.08 -6.30 -14.78
C ASP A 78 14.23 -6.58 -13.54
N VAL A 79 13.88 -5.54 -12.81
CA VAL A 79 12.97 -5.60 -11.65
C VAL A 79 11.81 -4.63 -11.90
N ILE A 80 10.57 -5.12 -11.77
CA ILE A 80 9.35 -4.32 -11.89
C ILE A 80 8.54 -4.48 -10.61
N MET A 81 8.21 -3.37 -9.96
CA MET A 81 7.41 -3.33 -8.75
C MET A 81 5.98 -2.89 -9.06
N LEU A 82 5.00 -3.52 -8.43
CA LEU A 82 3.59 -3.17 -8.54
C LEU A 82 3.10 -2.62 -7.19
N SER A 83 2.35 -1.51 -7.23
CA SER A 83 1.66 -0.94 -6.05
C SER A 83 0.26 -0.50 -6.46
N LEU A 84 -0.65 -1.46 -6.50
CA LEU A 84 -1.96 -1.38 -7.15
C LEU A 84 -3.10 -1.61 -6.12
N PRO A 85 -4.33 -1.15 -6.41
CA PRO A 85 -5.41 -1.16 -5.42
C PRO A 85 -5.96 -2.56 -5.10
N ASP A 86 -6.03 -3.47 -6.08
CA ASP A 86 -6.68 -4.78 -5.93
C ASP A 86 -6.23 -5.79 -6.99
N SER A 87 -6.66 -7.05 -6.82
CA SER A 87 -6.32 -8.16 -7.72
C SER A 87 -6.79 -7.95 -9.17
N PRO A 88 -8.02 -7.47 -9.46
CA PRO A 88 -8.44 -7.19 -10.83
C PRO A 88 -7.51 -6.23 -11.58
N VAL A 89 -7.01 -5.18 -10.92
CA VAL A 89 -6.08 -4.24 -11.54
C VAL A 89 -4.70 -4.88 -11.74
N ILE A 90 -4.22 -5.69 -10.79
CA ILE A 90 -2.96 -6.43 -10.93
C ILE A 90 -3.05 -7.41 -12.10
N GLU A 91 -4.14 -8.18 -12.18
CA GLU A 91 -4.38 -9.11 -13.28
C GLU A 91 -4.44 -8.40 -14.63
N ALA A 92 -5.10 -7.24 -14.70
CA ALA A 92 -5.17 -6.45 -15.92
C ALA A 92 -3.79 -5.95 -16.37
N VAL A 93 -2.95 -5.46 -15.45
CA VAL A 93 -1.58 -5.01 -15.72
C VAL A 93 -0.70 -6.17 -16.22
N ILE A 94 -0.93 -7.37 -15.74
CA ILE A 94 -0.12 -8.54 -16.13
C ILE A 94 -0.67 -9.20 -17.39
N ARG A 95 -1.98 -9.47 -17.49
CA ARG A 95 -2.60 -10.36 -18.51
C ARG A 95 -3.18 -9.67 -19.72
N ASN A 96 -3.63 -8.39 -19.60
CA ASN A 96 -4.31 -7.73 -20.73
C ASN A 96 -3.36 -7.54 -21.94
N PRO A 97 -3.89 -7.39 -23.16
CA PRO A 97 -3.10 -7.05 -24.33
C PRO A 97 -2.20 -5.83 -24.04
N GLY A 98 -0.91 -5.95 -24.32
CA GLY A 98 0.11 -4.97 -23.96
C GLY A 98 0.54 -5.01 -22.48
N GLY A 99 0.07 -5.99 -21.70
CA GLY A 99 0.46 -6.21 -20.30
C GLY A 99 1.86 -6.81 -20.13
N LEU A 100 2.29 -6.93 -18.89
CA LEU A 100 3.65 -7.39 -18.58
C LEU A 100 3.91 -8.82 -19.07
N LEU A 101 2.94 -9.73 -19.00
CA LEU A 101 3.11 -11.12 -19.41
C LEU A 101 3.45 -11.27 -20.90
N GLU A 102 2.92 -10.38 -21.75
CA GLU A 102 3.18 -10.40 -23.20
C GLU A 102 4.64 -10.01 -23.51
N HIS A 103 5.21 -9.08 -22.75
CA HIS A 103 6.51 -8.47 -23.00
C HIS A 103 7.61 -8.90 -22.02
N ALA A 104 7.26 -9.69 -21.00
CA ALA A 104 8.18 -10.13 -19.97
C ALA A 104 9.31 -11.00 -20.54
N ARG A 105 10.50 -10.85 -19.98
CA ARG A 105 11.73 -11.52 -20.40
C ARG A 105 12.18 -12.54 -19.34
N ASP A 106 12.79 -13.61 -19.80
CA ASP A 106 13.43 -14.59 -18.92
C ASP A 106 14.39 -13.91 -17.93
N GLY A 107 14.34 -14.34 -16.68
CA GLY A 107 15.15 -13.82 -15.58
C GLY A 107 14.65 -12.53 -14.93
N GLN A 108 13.58 -11.89 -15.42
CA GLN A 108 12.98 -10.74 -14.75
C GLN A 108 12.37 -11.10 -13.40
N VAL A 109 12.32 -10.12 -12.49
CA VAL A 109 11.63 -10.23 -11.21
C VAL A 109 10.51 -9.22 -11.16
N ILE A 110 9.29 -9.66 -10.90
CA ILE A 110 8.15 -8.80 -10.60
C ILE A 110 7.86 -8.91 -9.10
N VAL A 111 7.79 -7.77 -8.42
CA VAL A 111 7.49 -7.67 -6.98
C VAL A 111 6.16 -6.98 -6.79
N ASP A 112 5.14 -7.69 -6.34
CA ASP A 112 3.82 -7.14 -6.08
C ASP A 112 3.70 -6.69 -4.62
N LEU A 113 3.80 -5.36 -4.42
CA LEU A 113 3.70 -4.67 -3.13
C LEU A 113 2.25 -4.36 -2.73
N SER A 114 1.29 -4.88 -3.46
CA SER A 114 -0.15 -4.64 -3.25
C SER A 114 -0.72 -5.49 -2.11
N THR A 115 -2.03 -5.41 -1.91
CA THR A 115 -2.78 -6.39 -1.10
C THR A 115 -3.78 -7.08 -2.01
N ALA A 116 -3.49 -8.34 -2.35
CA ALA A 116 -4.20 -9.12 -3.35
C ALA A 116 -4.77 -10.43 -2.79
N ASN A 117 -5.67 -11.04 -3.55
CA ASN A 117 -6.18 -12.39 -3.29
C ASN A 117 -5.05 -13.41 -3.48
N PRO A 118 -4.72 -14.25 -2.49
CA PRO A 118 -3.62 -15.21 -2.61
C PRO A 118 -3.81 -16.27 -3.71
N ALA A 119 -5.05 -16.63 -4.05
CA ALA A 119 -5.30 -17.55 -5.15
C ALA A 119 -4.97 -16.92 -6.52
N SER A 120 -5.36 -15.65 -6.72
CA SER A 120 -4.96 -14.88 -7.90
C SER A 120 -3.43 -14.73 -7.98
N THR A 121 -2.77 -14.48 -6.86
CA THR A 121 -1.30 -14.39 -6.77
C THR A 121 -0.63 -15.68 -7.24
N ARG A 122 -1.08 -16.83 -6.76
CA ARG A 122 -0.54 -18.14 -7.19
C ARG A 122 -0.74 -18.39 -8.68
N ALA A 123 -1.91 -18.05 -9.22
CA ALA A 123 -2.18 -18.18 -10.64
C ALA A 123 -1.26 -17.29 -11.50
N LEU A 124 -1.06 -16.03 -11.10
CA LEU A 124 -0.13 -15.12 -11.78
C LEU A 124 1.32 -15.59 -11.69
N HIS A 125 1.73 -16.14 -10.54
CA HIS A 125 3.06 -16.74 -10.39
C HIS A 125 3.28 -17.86 -11.40
N ASP A 126 2.34 -18.81 -11.54
CA ASP A 126 2.48 -19.95 -12.44
C ASP A 126 2.54 -19.51 -13.91
N GLU A 127 1.71 -18.52 -14.29
CA GLU A 127 1.73 -17.96 -15.66
C GLU A 127 3.04 -17.27 -16.00
N LEU A 128 3.56 -16.46 -15.08
CA LEU A 128 4.83 -15.73 -15.23
C LEU A 128 6.03 -16.68 -15.20
N ALA A 129 6.00 -17.72 -14.35
CA ALA A 129 7.01 -18.77 -14.32
C ALA A 129 7.13 -19.51 -15.66
N GLY A 130 6.02 -19.71 -16.39
CA GLY A 130 6.01 -20.23 -17.75
C GLY A 130 6.77 -19.38 -18.77
N ARG A 131 7.10 -18.13 -18.44
CA ARG A 131 7.94 -17.22 -19.22
C ARG A 131 9.34 -17.01 -18.62
N GLY A 132 9.71 -17.78 -17.58
CA GLY A 132 10.98 -17.61 -16.87
C GLY A 132 11.03 -16.37 -15.97
N VAL A 133 9.90 -15.75 -15.68
CA VAL A 133 9.78 -14.57 -14.81
C VAL A 133 9.52 -15.02 -13.38
N ARG A 134 10.22 -14.45 -12.42
CA ARG A 134 10.03 -14.70 -11.00
C ARG A 134 9.07 -13.67 -10.41
N TYR A 135 8.00 -14.14 -9.80
CA TYR A 135 6.99 -13.29 -9.16
C TYR A 135 7.07 -13.42 -7.65
N LEU A 136 7.28 -12.29 -6.97
CA LEU A 136 7.28 -12.18 -5.51
C LEU A 136 6.06 -11.39 -5.07
N ASP A 137 5.28 -11.94 -4.16
CA ASP A 137 4.20 -11.24 -3.49
C ASP A 137 4.70 -10.66 -2.17
N ALA A 138 4.61 -9.36 -2.01
CA ALA A 138 5.25 -8.61 -0.95
C ALA A 138 4.26 -7.66 -0.25
N GLY A 139 3.41 -8.20 0.61
CA GLY A 139 2.49 -7.41 1.41
C GLY A 139 3.22 -6.42 2.31
N ILE A 140 2.77 -5.15 2.33
CA ILE A 140 3.41 -4.07 3.09
C ILE A 140 2.61 -3.66 4.33
N SER A 141 3.29 -3.36 5.43
CA SER A 141 2.71 -2.82 6.66
C SER A 141 3.52 -1.63 7.16
N GLY A 142 2.85 -0.64 7.79
CA GLY A 142 3.45 0.61 8.26
C GLY A 142 2.78 1.87 7.70
N GLY A 143 1.90 1.70 6.69
CA GLY A 143 1.14 2.81 6.09
C GLY A 143 1.99 3.87 5.41
N ALA A 144 1.38 5.02 5.09
CA ALA A 144 2.03 6.10 4.36
C ALA A 144 3.23 6.67 5.12
N ALA A 145 3.12 6.82 6.45
CA ALA A 145 4.22 7.32 7.29
C ALA A 145 5.42 6.37 7.27
N GLY A 146 5.20 5.05 7.36
CA GLY A 146 6.27 4.06 7.25
C GLY A 146 6.94 4.07 5.88
N ALA A 147 6.17 4.25 4.80
CA ALA A 147 6.73 4.38 3.45
C ALA A 147 7.61 5.64 3.30
N GLU A 148 7.17 6.78 3.83
CA GLU A 148 7.92 8.04 3.81
C GLU A 148 9.22 7.92 4.60
N GLN A 149 9.18 7.27 5.77
CA GLN A 149 10.33 7.11 6.67
C GLN A 149 11.26 5.96 6.30
N GLY A 150 10.87 5.09 5.36
CA GLY A 150 11.64 3.89 5.03
C GLY A 150 11.58 2.80 6.12
N THR A 151 10.50 2.76 6.89
CA THR A 151 10.33 1.87 8.04
C THR A 151 9.26 0.80 7.84
N LEU A 152 8.89 0.51 6.59
CA LEU A 152 7.90 -0.52 6.30
C LEU A 152 8.36 -1.91 6.76
N THR A 153 7.38 -2.74 7.10
CA THR A 153 7.56 -4.19 7.24
C THR A 153 6.98 -4.88 6.00
N LEU A 154 7.79 -5.70 5.35
CA LEU A 154 7.41 -6.48 4.18
C LEU A 154 7.26 -7.96 4.54
N MET A 155 6.19 -8.57 4.06
CA MET A 155 5.89 -10.00 4.14
C MET A 155 5.99 -10.56 2.74
N VAL A 156 7.09 -11.27 2.42
CA VAL A 156 7.43 -11.67 1.05
C VAL A 156 7.25 -13.16 0.86
N GLY A 157 6.44 -13.55 -0.13
CA GLY A 157 6.31 -14.91 -0.63
C GLY A 157 6.99 -15.06 -1.98
N GLY A 158 7.46 -16.28 -2.28
CA GLY A 158 8.07 -16.64 -3.56
C GLY A 158 9.51 -17.14 -3.40
N ASP A 159 10.26 -17.13 -4.50
CA ASP A 159 11.62 -17.66 -4.56
C ASP A 159 12.62 -16.85 -3.71
N GLU A 160 13.34 -17.51 -2.82
CA GLU A 160 14.28 -16.88 -1.89
C GLU A 160 15.47 -16.24 -2.63
N THR A 161 15.91 -16.83 -3.75
CA THR A 161 17.01 -16.26 -4.53
C THR A 161 16.59 -14.99 -5.26
N ALA A 162 15.35 -14.94 -5.73
CA ALA A 162 14.77 -13.73 -6.29
C ALA A 162 14.61 -12.64 -5.21
N LEU A 163 14.17 -13.02 -4.01
CA LEU A 163 14.10 -12.09 -2.87
C LEU A 163 15.49 -11.52 -2.54
N ALA A 164 16.52 -12.37 -2.45
CA ALA A 164 17.89 -11.93 -2.18
C ALA A 164 18.39 -10.92 -3.24
N GLN A 165 18.03 -11.12 -4.52
CA GLN A 165 18.38 -10.22 -5.62
C GLN A 165 17.74 -8.84 -5.46
N VAL A 166 16.45 -8.77 -5.05
CA VAL A 166 15.73 -7.49 -4.96
C VAL A 166 15.80 -6.85 -3.57
N LYS A 167 16.30 -7.57 -2.57
CA LYS A 167 16.37 -7.08 -1.18
C LYS A 167 17.05 -5.71 -1.04
N PRO A 168 18.17 -5.41 -1.72
CA PRO A 168 18.76 -4.07 -1.64
C PRO A 168 17.83 -2.94 -2.06
N LEU A 169 16.92 -3.20 -3.01
CA LEU A 169 15.89 -2.24 -3.41
C LEU A 169 14.81 -2.12 -2.34
N LEU A 170 14.34 -3.24 -1.79
CA LEU A 170 13.34 -3.27 -0.73
C LEU A 170 13.82 -2.56 0.54
N ASP A 171 15.09 -2.69 0.90
CA ASP A 171 15.70 -2.06 2.06
C ASP A 171 15.72 -0.52 1.97
N THR A 172 15.52 0.07 0.79
CA THR A 172 15.45 1.55 0.65
C THR A 172 14.19 2.15 1.28
N PHE A 173 13.11 1.37 1.41
CA PHE A 173 11.82 1.82 1.95
C PHE A 173 11.28 0.92 3.08
N SER A 174 12.04 -0.07 3.54
CA SER A 174 11.62 -0.97 4.62
C SER A 174 12.70 -1.17 5.67
N ALA A 175 12.28 -1.36 6.93
CA ALA A 175 13.15 -1.74 8.04
C ALA A 175 13.19 -3.26 8.27
N HIS A 176 12.12 -3.95 7.87
CA HIS A 176 11.98 -5.39 8.08
C HIS A 176 11.47 -6.08 6.81
N VAL A 177 12.17 -7.12 6.36
CA VAL A 177 11.76 -7.98 5.24
C VAL A 177 11.71 -9.41 5.75
N HIS A 178 10.51 -9.99 5.78
CA HIS A 178 10.28 -11.36 6.21
C HIS A 178 9.97 -12.25 5.01
N HIS A 179 10.77 -13.27 4.75
CA HIS A 179 10.43 -14.32 3.79
C HIS A 179 9.44 -15.30 4.43
N MET A 180 8.25 -15.39 3.87
CA MET A 180 7.13 -16.16 4.44
C MET A 180 6.97 -17.55 3.83
N GLY A 181 7.80 -17.90 2.85
CA GLY A 181 7.74 -19.17 2.13
C GLY A 181 7.44 -19.00 0.64
N GLY A 182 6.79 -19.99 0.01
CA GLY A 182 6.48 -19.99 -1.42
C GLY A 182 5.48 -18.92 -1.85
N SER A 183 5.15 -18.93 -3.14
CA SER A 183 4.22 -17.97 -3.76
C SER A 183 2.88 -17.88 -3.04
N GLY A 184 2.38 -16.67 -2.85
CA GLY A 184 1.14 -16.31 -2.18
C GLY A 184 1.22 -16.20 -0.67
N THR A 185 2.32 -16.65 -0.02
CA THR A 185 2.43 -16.62 1.45
C THR A 185 2.61 -15.21 2.01
N GLY A 186 3.21 -14.30 1.26
CA GLY A 186 3.31 -12.89 1.62
C GLY A 186 1.92 -12.23 1.65
N HIS A 187 1.13 -12.42 0.59
CA HIS A 187 -0.24 -11.90 0.55
C HIS A 187 -1.16 -12.59 1.56
N VAL A 188 -1.02 -13.92 1.79
CA VAL A 188 -1.70 -14.58 2.91
C VAL A 188 -1.39 -13.89 4.23
N THR A 189 -0.10 -13.69 4.54
CA THR A 189 0.32 -13.04 5.79
C THR A 189 -0.24 -11.63 5.89
N LYS A 190 -0.23 -10.88 4.77
CA LYS A 190 -0.80 -9.53 4.73
C LYS A 190 -2.30 -9.52 5.00
N VAL A 191 -3.06 -10.43 4.40
CA VAL A 191 -4.50 -10.58 4.62
C VAL A 191 -4.81 -10.90 6.09
N LEU A 192 -4.07 -11.84 6.70
CA LEU A 192 -4.20 -12.19 8.12
C LEU A 192 -3.89 -10.99 9.03
N ASN A 193 -2.79 -10.28 8.77
CA ASN A 193 -2.43 -9.08 9.52
C ASN A 193 -3.49 -7.98 9.42
N ASN A 194 -4.02 -7.72 8.19
CA ASN A 194 -5.01 -6.67 8.00
C ASN A 194 -6.36 -7.03 8.62
N PHE A 195 -6.72 -8.30 8.65
CA PHE A 195 -7.90 -8.77 9.38
C PHE A 195 -7.79 -8.43 10.88
N LEU A 196 -6.69 -8.80 11.55
CA LEU A 196 -6.47 -8.46 12.96
C LEU A 196 -6.48 -6.95 13.19
N ASN A 197 -5.88 -6.18 12.27
CA ASN A 197 -5.93 -4.72 12.30
C ASN A 197 -7.37 -4.19 12.23
N GLY A 198 -8.21 -4.73 11.34
CA GLY A 198 -9.62 -4.39 11.22
C GLY A 198 -10.42 -4.74 12.47
N VAL A 199 -10.26 -5.96 13.00
CA VAL A 199 -10.92 -6.43 14.21
C VAL A 199 -10.63 -5.50 15.39
N THR A 200 -9.35 -5.25 15.66
CA THR A 200 -8.96 -4.44 16.81
C THR A 200 -9.37 -2.98 16.66
N LEU A 201 -9.37 -2.43 15.44
CA LEU A 201 -9.83 -1.08 15.20
C LEU A 201 -11.34 -0.94 15.41
N ALA A 202 -12.15 -1.85 14.87
CA ALA A 202 -13.61 -1.82 15.05
C ALA A 202 -14.00 -2.03 16.50
N ALA A 203 -13.40 -3.03 17.19
CA ALA A 203 -13.68 -3.31 18.59
C ALA A 203 -13.29 -2.14 19.51
N THR A 204 -12.11 -1.52 19.27
CA THR A 204 -11.70 -0.36 20.08
C THR A 204 -12.62 0.84 19.83
N ALA A 205 -13.10 1.03 18.58
CA ALA A 205 -14.07 2.09 18.27
C ALA A 205 -15.36 1.94 19.09
N GLU A 206 -15.93 0.73 19.15
CA GLU A 206 -17.11 0.44 19.98
C GLU A 206 -16.85 0.72 21.45
N VAL A 207 -15.72 0.26 21.99
CA VAL A 207 -15.33 0.47 23.39
C VAL A 207 -15.20 1.96 23.72
N MET A 208 -14.59 2.77 22.85
CA MET A 208 -14.40 4.20 23.09
C MET A 208 -15.72 4.97 23.04
N VAL A 209 -16.62 4.63 22.09
CA VAL A 209 -17.98 5.22 22.05
C VAL A 209 -18.78 4.82 23.29
N ALA A 210 -18.73 3.56 23.72
CA ALA A 210 -19.40 3.09 24.94
C ALA A 210 -18.84 3.78 26.18
N GLY A 211 -17.53 3.93 26.30
CA GLY A 211 -16.85 4.64 27.39
C GLY A 211 -17.30 6.10 27.47
N LYS A 212 -17.36 6.81 26.32
CA LYS A 212 -17.88 8.19 26.26
C LYS A 212 -19.33 8.27 26.74
N LYS A 213 -20.19 7.35 26.29
CA LYS A 213 -21.61 7.28 26.76
C LYS A 213 -21.74 6.97 28.24
N ALA A 214 -20.80 6.18 28.79
CA ALA A 214 -20.76 5.88 30.23
C ALA A 214 -20.20 7.04 31.08
N GLY A 215 -19.76 8.14 30.45
CA GLY A 215 -19.22 9.32 31.14
C GLY A 215 -17.77 9.15 31.60
N LEU A 216 -17.02 8.20 31.01
CA LEU A 216 -15.61 8.00 31.35
C LEU A 216 -14.73 9.04 30.66
N ASP A 217 -13.63 9.42 31.32
CA ASP A 217 -12.51 10.08 30.68
C ASP A 217 -11.83 9.11 29.71
N LEU A 218 -11.76 9.49 28.42
CA LEU A 218 -11.27 8.58 27.38
C LEU A 218 -9.76 8.41 27.39
N ALA A 219 -9.00 9.42 27.83
CA ALA A 219 -7.55 9.30 28.00
C ALA A 219 -7.23 8.30 29.12
N GLN A 220 -7.93 8.44 30.26
CA GLN A 220 -7.77 7.51 31.37
C GLN A 220 -8.23 6.08 31.00
N LEU A 221 -9.33 5.94 30.24
CA LEU A 221 -9.77 4.64 29.74
C LEU A 221 -8.71 3.97 28.86
N LEU A 222 -8.09 4.73 27.94
CA LEU A 222 -7.00 4.22 27.10
C LEU A 222 -5.77 3.81 27.91
N ASP A 223 -5.39 4.58 28.92
CA ASP A 223 -4.27 4.22 29.80
C ASP A 223 -4.52 2.88 30.51
N VAL A 224 -5.73 2.66 31.02
CA VAL A 224 -6.12 1.39 31.62
C VAL A 224 -6.09 0.25 30.58
N ILE A 225 -6.67 0.44 29.39
CA ILE A 225 -6.66 -0.58 28.34
C ILE A 225 -5.22 -0.93 27.95
N ASN A 226 -4.36 0.08 27.74
CA ASN A 226 -3.00 -0.09 27.25
C ASN A 226 -2.04 -0.70 28.28
N THR A 227 -2.40 -0.67 29.57
CA THR A 227 -1.66 -1.35 30.66
C THR A 227 -2.32 -2.66 31.10
N SER A 228 -3.38 -3.08 30.41
CA SER A 228 -4.17 -4.28 30.72
C SER A 228 -4.27 -5.22 29.51
N THR A 229 -5.02 -6.32 29.67
CA THR A 229 -5.16 -7.38 28.66
C THR A 229 -5.92 -6.99 27.40
N GLY A 230 -6.56 -5.82 27.38
CA GLY A 230 -7.28 -5.27 26.22
C GLY A 230 -6.41 -4.54 25.20
N VAL A 231 -5.09 -4.46 25.43
CA VAL A 231 -4.15 -3.73 24.58
C VAL A 231 -4.15 -4.26 23.15
N SER A 232 -4.08 -3.34 22.19
CA SER A 232 -3.99 -3.64 20.75
C SER A 232 -3.21 -2.55 20.01
N PHE A 233 -2.87 -2.79 18.73
CA PHE A 233 -2.28 -1.74 17.90
C PHE A 233 -3.19 -0.51 17.79
N ALA A 234 -4.50 -0.72 17.69
CA ALA A 234 -5.47 0.38 17.61
C ALA A 234 -5.45 1.22 18.90
N SER A 235 -5.52 0.59 20.08
CA SER A 235 -5.53 1.31 21.35
C SER A 235 -4.20 2.03 21.65
N LEU A 236 -3.05 1.44 21.26
CA LEU A 236 -1.73 2.02 21.50
C LEU A 236 -1.37 3.14 20.52
N ASN A 237 -1.70 2.98 19.23
CA ASN A 237 -1.10 3.80 18.18
C ASN A 237 -2.10 4.68 17.42
N ARG A 238 -3.42 4.45 17.56
CA ARG A 238 -4.44 5.21 16.83
C ARG A 238 -5.32 6.04 17.75
N PHE A 239 -5.91 5.42 18.75
CA PHE A 239 -6.85 6.10 19.62
C PHE A 239 -6.26 7.21 20.48
N PRO A 240 -4.97 7.22 20.90
CA PRO A 240 -4.35 8.39 21.52
C PRO A 240 -4.36 9.66 20.65
N HIS A 241 -4.41 9.49 19.32
CA HIS A 241 -4.58 10.56 18.34
C HIS A 241 -6.05 10.89 18.12
N ILE A 242 -6.87 9.86 17.89
CA ILE A 242 -8.29 10.02 17.56
C ILE A 242 -9.06 10.77 18.64
N ILE A 243 -8.81 10.50 19.93
CA ILE A 243 -9.44 11.24 21.05
C ILE A 243 -9.11 12.73 21.07
N LYS A 244 -8.03 13.13 20.38
CA LYS A 244 -7.61 14.53 20.21
C LYS A 244 -8.07 15.15 18.88
N GLY A 245 -8.89 14.44 18.09
CA GLY A 245 -9.36 14.88 16.79
C GLY A 245 -8.43 14.59 15.61
N ASP A 246 -7.23 14.04 15.85
CA ASP A 246 -6.32 13.62 14.79
C ASP A 246 -6.64 12.18 14.37
N TYR A 247 -7.26 12.01 13.22
CA TYR A 247 -7.61 10.70 12.68
C TYR A 247 -6.47 10.03 11.90
N LEU A 248 -5.29 10.63 11.83
CA LEU A 248 -4.11 10.14 11.09
C LEU A 248 -4.45 9.96 9.60
N GLU A 249 -5.00 11.00 8.97
CA GLU A 249 -5.46 10.97 7.57
C GLU A 249 -4.34 10.54 6.59
N GLY A 250 -4.73 10.14 5.37
CA GLY A 250 -3.80 9.68 4.33
C GLY A 250 -3.38 8.21 4.43
N GLY A 251 -3.95 7.44 5.38
CA GLY A 251 -3.73 6.00 5.52
C GLY A 251 -4.72 5.13 4.73
N LEU A 252 -4.91 3.89 5.20
CA LEU A 252 -5.83 2.91 4.61
C LEU A 252 -7.28 3.39 4.75
N THR A 253 -8.01 3.53 3.63
CA THR A 253 -9.39 4.00 3.64
C THR A 253 -10.38 2.94 4.15
N GLY A 254 -11.59 3.36 4.53
CA GLY A 254 -12.66 2.46 4.95
C GLY A 254 -13.02 1.43 3.87
N ARG A 255 -13.04 1.83 2.59
CA ARG A 255 -13.28 0.92 1.46
C ARG A 255 -12.19 -0.14 1.33
N LEU A 256 -10.94 0.25 1.44
CA LEU A 256 -9.82 -0.67 1.36
C LEU A 256 -9.77 -1.61 2.58
N MET A 257 -10.13 -1.13 3.78
CA MET A 257 -10.24 -2.00 4.95
C MET A 257 -11.36 -3.03 4.77
N ALA A 258 -12.54 -2.64 4.27
CA ALA A 258 -13.62 -3.59 3.96
C ALA A 258 -13.20 -4.62 2.90
N LYS A 259 -12.44 -4.20 1.86
CA LYS A 259 -11.84 -5.11 0.87
C LYS A 259 -10.91 -6.12 1.55
N ASP A 260 -10.01 -5.66 2.42
CA ASP A 260 -9.03 -6.52 3.07
C ASP A 260 -9.69 -7.54 4.03
N VAL A 261 -10.74 -7.13 4.76
CA VAL A 261 -11.54 -8.07 5.57
C VAL A 261 -12.29 -9.07 4.69
N ARG A 262 -12.77 -8.66 3.51
CA ARG A 262 -13.38 -9.59 2.54
C ARG A 262 -12.37 -10.62 2.06
N LEU A 263 -11.15 -10.20 1.69
CA LEU A 263 -10.08 -11.13 1.30
C LEU A 263 -9.77 -12.15 2.39
N TYR A 264 -9.85 -11.76 3.66
CA TYR A 264 -9.71 -12.71 4.77
C TYR A 264 -10.84 -13.74 4.81
N LEU A 265 -12.09 -13.31 4.63
CA LEU A 265 -13.23 -14.22 4.62
C LEU A 265 -13.14 -15.22 3.46
N ASP A 266 -12.77 -14.76 2.28
CA ASP A 266 -12.59 -15.59 1.10
C ASP A 266 -11.45 -16.61 1.33
N LEU A 267 -10.32 -16.18 1.90
CA LEU A 267 -9.21 -17.05 2.27
C LEU A 267 -9.62 -18.09 3.33
N ALA A 268 -10.38 -17.69 4.34
CA ALA A 268 -10.81 -18.58 5.39
C ALA A 268 -11.80 -19.64 4.86
N GLU A 269 -12.68 -19.28 3.92
CA GLU A 269 -13.56 -20.21 3.22
C GLU A 269 -12.75 -21.23 2.39
N GLU A 270 -11.76 -20.76 1.61
CA GLU A 270 -10.84 -21.62 0.85
C GLU A 270 -10.12 -22.63 1.75
N LEU A 271 -9.71 -22.19 2.93
CA LEU A 271 -8.98 -23.01 3.91
C LEU A 271 -9.90 -23.87 4.81
N GLY A 272 -11.22 -23.73 4.72
CA GLY A 272 -12.19 -24.42 5.59
C GLY A 272 -12.13 -23.94 7.06
N VAL A 273 -11.68 -22.68 7.30
CA VAL A 273 -11.61 -22.10 8.64
C VAL A 273 -12.92 -21.41 8.96
N VAL A 274 -13.53 -21.78 10.08
CA VAL A 274 -14.76 -21.12 10.59
C VAL A 274 -14.43 -19.70 11.09
N THR A 275 -15.12 -18.70 10.55
CA THR A 275 -14.94 -17.28 10.91
C THR A 275 -16.10 -16.81 11.81
N LEU A 276 -15.85 -16.69 13.12
CA LEU A 276 -16.85 -16.20 14.08
C LEU A 276 -16.87 -14.67 14.17
N VAL A 277 -15.72 -14.02 14.05
CA VAL A 277 -15.54 -12.57 14.21
C VAL A 277 -15.56 -11.83 12.87
N GLY A 278 -15.15 -12.51 11.79
CA GLY A 278 -14.96 -11.90 10.47
C GLY A 278 -16.19 -11.19 9.91
N PRO A 279 -17.40 -11.81 9.89
CA PRO A 279 -18.61 -11.17 9.37
C PRO A 279 -18.98 -9.88 10.09
N GLY A 280 -18.85 -9.84 11.43
CA GLY A 280 -19.10 -8.64 12.24
C GLY A 280 -18.13 -7.51 11.93
N THR A 281 -16.84 -7.85 11.78
CA THR A 281 -15.80 -6.89 11.40
C THR A 281 -16.07 -6.31 10.01
N LEU A 282 -16.43 -7.15 9.03
CA LEU A 282 -16.79 -6.68 7.70
C LEU A 282 -17.98 -5.73 7.75
N ALA A 283 -19.04 -6.09 8.51
CA ALA A 283 -20.24 -5.28 8.65
C ALA A 283 -19.93 -3.88 9.22
N ALA A 284 -19.04 -3.77 10.21
CA ALA A 284 -18.63 -2.49 10.79
C ALA A 284 -18.07 -1.54 9.72
N PHE A 285 -17.18 -2.02 8.84
CA PHE A 285 -16.63 -1.18 7.77
C PHE A 285 -17.60 -0.95 6.61
N GLN A 286 -18.47 -1.91 6.29
CA GLN A 286 -19.52 -1.71 5.29
C GLN A 286 -20.53 -0.64 5.74
N VAL A 287 -20.93 -0.66 7.00
CA VAL A 287 -21.81 0.38 7.58
C VAL A 287 -21.10 1.74 7.59
N SER A 288 -19.83 1.78 8.01
CA SER A 288 -19.03 3.00 7.95
C SER A 288 -18.97 3.57 6.52
N ASN A 289 -18.77 2.72 5.52
CA ASN A 289 -18.76 3.11 4.11
C ASN A 289 -20.13 3.64 3.65
N ALA A 290 -21.23 3.01 4.08
CA ALA A 290 -22.59 3.42 3.76
C ALA A 290 -22.97 4.78 4.39
N LEU A 291 -22.41 5.10 5.55
CA LEU A 291 -22.57 6.39 6.23
C LEU A 291 -21.70 7.52 5.66
N GLY A 292 -20.93 7.25 4.59
CA GLY A 292 -20.15 8.27 3.89
C GLY A 292 -18.65 8.28 4.23
N TYR A 293 -18.18 7.46 5.18
CA TYR A 293 -16.76 7.42 5.60
C TYR A 293 -15.85 6.57 4.69
N GLY A 294 -16.40 6.00 3.61
CA GLY A 294 -15.69 4.98 2.81
C GLY A 294 -14.41 5.48 2.11
N THR A 295 -14.32 6.74 1.73
CA THR A 295 -13.15 7.35 1.09
C THR A 295 -12.18 7.95 2.10
N MET A 296 -12.61 8.14 3.33
CA MET A 296 -11.80 8.62 4.44
C MET A 296 -10.96 7.48 5.04
N ILE A 297 -10.02 7.82 5.91
CA ILE A 297 -9.23 6.83 6.63
C ILE A 297 -10.12 5.87 7.45
N SER A 298 -9.76 4.60 7.50
CA SER A 298 -10.52 3.56 8.21
C SER A 298 -10.76 3.84 9.70
N ASN A 299 -9.96 4.74 10.30
CA ASN A 299 -10.13 5.20 11.68
C ASN A 299 -11.49 5.88 11.91
N ARG A 300 -12.12 6.41 10.85
CA ARG A 300 -13.47 7.01 10.88
C ARG A 300 -14.59 5.98 11.18
N VAL A 301 -14.28 4.70 11.29
CA VAL A 301 -15.24 3.71 11.80
C VAL A 301 -15.77 4.09 13.19
N VAL A 302 -14.98 4.81 14.00
CA VAL A 302 -15.43 5.30 15.32
C VAL A 302 -16.56 6.32 15.20
N ASP A 303 -16.52 7.19 14.17
CA ASP A 303 -17.61 8.15 13.91
C ASP A 303 -18.87 7.43 13.44
N ALA A 304 -18.74 6.38 12.60
CA ALA A 304 -19.87 5.56 12.18
C ALA A 304 -20.54 4.86 13.38
N VAL A 305 -19.77 4.30 14.29
CA VAL A 305 -20.28 3.74 15.56
C VAL A 305 -20.95 4.82 16.40
N GLY A 306 -20.35 6.01 16.46
CA GLY A 306 -20.89 7.17 17.18
C GLY A 306 -22.23 7.64 16.61
N ASP A 307 -22.38 7.69 15.27
CA ASP A 307 -23.62 8.04 14.59
C ASP A 307 -24.75 7.07 14.96
N LEU A 308 -24.48 5.77 14.93
CA LEU A 308 -25.43 4.72 15.34
C LEU A 308 -25.75 4.77 16.83
N ALA A 309 -24.86 5.32 17.64
CA ALA A 309 -25.02 5.47 19.07
C ALA A 309 -25.76 6.77 19.49
N GLY A 310 -26.33 7.51 18.52
CA GLY A 310 -27.07 8.76 18.77
C GLY A 310 -26.20 10.02 18.59
N GLY A 311 -25.23 9.99 17.67
CA GLY A 311 -24.38 11.14 17.33
C GLY A 311 -23.23 11.39 18.31
N ILE A 312 -22.77 10.35 19.01
CA ILE A 312 -21.62 10.47 19.91
C ILE A 312 -20.35 10.76 19.11
N ARG A 313 -19.55 11.72 19.59
CA ARG A 313 -18.20 11.99 19.06
C ARG A 313 -17.15 11.69 20.14
N VAL A 314 -16.18 10.88 19.76
CA VAL A 314 -15.04 10.50 20.64
C VAL A 314 -14.08 11.67 20.84
N PRO A 315 -13.72 12.47 19.83
CA PRO A 315 -12.94 13.68 20.04
C PRO A 315 -13.63 14.70 20.95
N GLU A 316 -12.84 15.48 21.69
CA GLU A 316 -13.37 16.60 22.48
C GLU A 316 -13.93 17.71 21.57
N PRO A 317 -15.04 18.37 21.95
CA PRO A 317 -15.60 19.49 21.18
C PRO A 317 -14.57 20.62 21.04
N GLY A 318 -14.32 21.05 19.79
CA GLY A 318 -13.40 22.17 19.50
C GLY A 318 -12.01 21.74 19.02
N GLN A 319 -11.75 20.47 18.83
CA GLN A 319 -10.48 19.95 18.29
C GLN A 319 -10.63 19.36 16.86
N GLU A 320 -11.73 19.61 16.16
CA GLU A 320 -11.79 19.26 14.74
C GLU A 320 -10.84 20.17 13.95
N PRO A 321 -9.91 19.60 13.15
CA PRO A 321 -9.14 20.43 12.23
C PRO A 321 -10.11 21.13 11.28
N GLU A 322 -9.95 22.45 11.11
CA GLU A 322 -10.68 23.22 10.10
C GLU A 322 -10.42 22.55 8.74
N HIS A 323 -11.43 21.92 8.17
CA HIS A 323 -11.41 21.52 6.78
C HIS A 323 -11.41 22.81 5.96
N GLU A 324 -10.26 23.19 5.40
CA GLU A 324 -10.20 24.14 4.30
C GLU A 324 -11.15 23.59 3.21
N GLN A 325 -12.29 24.26 3.07
CA GLN A 325 -13.16 24.09 1.90
C GLN A 325 -12.40 24.75 0.76
N GLU A 326 -11.72 23.93 -0.05
CA GLU A 326 -11.29 24.35 -1.37
C GLU A 326 -12.56 24.53 -2.21
N ASP A 327 -12.88 25.81 -2.53
CA ASP A 327 -13.86 26.24 -3.51
C ASP A 327 -13.45 25.82 -4.95
#